data_8ef2249f605b0a40b0ec7d0c29b34073
#
_entry.id   8ef2249f605b0a40b0ec7d0c29b34073
#
_cell.length_a   1.000
_cell.length_b   1.000
_cell.length_c   1.000
_cell.angle_alpha   90.00
_cell.angle_beta   90.00
_cell.angle_gamma   90.00
#
_symmetry.space_group_name_H-M   'P 1'
#
loop_
_entity.id
_entity.type
_entity.pdbx_description
1 polymer ?
#
loop_
_entity_poly.entity_id
_entity_poly.type
_entity_poly.pdbx_seq_one_letter_code
_entity_poly.pdbx_strand_id
1 'polypeptide(L)'
;MTDSSSPDSSPASRNTFAHHLGMKGFLLMEGLLKLVGMKTLYRLGRAAGAVAWHLLPQRRNIVERNLRIVLDPALRGKELQKLSRENFKRTIANFLCSAKTATLTDEQLKHCVTVGGHEQFAAPVLEGRGQVCAIAHSGNWEALARIRAFYPEVERYGSMYRQFDNPLMEEYVYQRRTERGTQMFSKEGGIKAPMKMLKEGGALGVLSDQFVWEGVYVPFFGKVTGTTPLPALLRKRAGADMVAIAVRTDAPGHWIADMGNVVDFSRSDGSLAGDTIEVNRGLETLIRESVLDVFWMHHRWKSVDRFAPQDKKTAAILENMELKPYRILVAVPRALDEALATVPLIRALKTVRCDMQVNIVCPSAQLGIWKTVPEVTHVLPHDSLKQLREALAADEFYNDGPLDLGVMLDGDMETLKALEPYGPMMFSGLDTHPGARKYKFRVKAPVLRAAPPAHRVQLYLQLGGLHGLDVATPSLFPVK
;
A
#
# COMPACT_ATOMS: atom_id res chain seq x y z
N MET A 1 49.74 15.56 19.23
CA MET A 1 49.03 15.60 20.51
C MET A 1 47.73 16.33 20.24
N THR A 2 46.65 15.79 20.17
CA THR A 2 45.76 14.84 20.81
C THR A 2 44.46 14.97 20.04
N ASP A 3 43.71 14.17 19.77
CA ASP A 3 43.22 12.84 20.08
C ASP A 3 41.90 12.63 19.27
N SER A 4 41.87 11.67 18.44
CA SER A 4 40.74 11.30 17.63
C SER A 4 39.88 10.33 18.43
N SER A 5 38.79 10.75 18.98
CA SER A 5 37.79 9.86 19.51
C SER A 5 36.58 9.81 18.55
N SER A 6 36.50 8.76 17.74
CA SER A 6 35.29 8.28 17.07
C SER A 6 34.24 7.87 18.11
N PRO A 7 32.97 8.22 17.96
CA PRO A 7 31.91 7.54 18.67
C PRO A 7 31.39 6.42 17.79
N ASP A 8 32.03 5.28 17.89
CA ASP A 8 31.43 4.00 17.53
C ASP A 8 30.63 3.52 18.74
N SER A 9 29.33 3.66 18.72
CA SER A 9 28.42 2.96 19.61
C SER A 9 27.02 2.98 19.01
N SER A 10 26.76 2.05 18.08
CA SER A 10 25.41 1.51 17.96
C SER A 10 24.99 0.98 19.33
N PRO A 11 23.82 1.35 19.87
CA PRO A 11 23.35 0.73 21.11
C PRO A 11 23.09 -0.75 20.82
N ALA A 12 23.94 -1.62 21.32
CA ALA A 12 23.67 -3.05 21.38
C ALA A 12 22.30 -3.21 22.04
N SER A 13 21.28 -3.54 21.26
CA SER A 13 19.93 -3.75 21.75
C SER A 13 19.99 -4.90 22.76
N ARG A 14 19.85 -4.58 24.05
CA ARG A 14 19.83 -5.63 25.09
C ARG A 14 18.68 -6.58 24.79
N ASN A 15 18.98 -7.85 24.59
CA ASN A 15 17.99 -8.90 24.45
C ASN A 15 17.07 -8.88 25.68
N THR A 16 15.82 -8.51 25.48
CA THR A 16 14.82 -8.46 26.57
C THR A 16 14.20 -9.84 26.77
N PHE A 17 13.58 -10.05 27.93
CA PHE A 17 12.78 -11.27 28.19
C PHE A 17 11.72 -11.51 27.10
N ALA A 18 11.09 -10.45 26.61
CA ALA A 18 10.13 -10.52 25.52
C ALA A 18 10.74 -11.03 24.21
N HIS A 19 11.98 -10.65 23.88
CA HIS A 19 12.70 -11.17 22.71
C HIS A 19 12.95 -12.67 22.82
N HIS A 20 13.39 -13.16 23.98
CA HIS A 20 13.59 -14.60 24.22
C HIS A 20 12.29 -15.38 24.16
N LEU A 21 11.20 -14.84 24.74
CA LEU A 21 9.89 -15.49 24.70
C LEU A 21 9.37 -15.57 23.27
N GLY A 22 9.48 -14.48 22.51
CA GLY A 22 9.12 -14.44 21.10
C GLY A 22 9.91 -15.44 20.26
N MET A 23 11.22 -15.53 20.48
CA MET A 23 12.07 -16.51 19.79
C MET A 23 11.72 -17.94 20.13
N LYS A 24 11.47 -18.27 21.41
CA LYS A 24 11.02 -19.61 21.81
C LYS A 24 9.69 -20.00 21.18
N GLY A 25 8.71 -19.05 21.14
CA GLY A 25 7.43 -19.24 20.47
C GLY A 25 7.61 -19.53 18.96
N PHE A 26 8.49 -18.77 18.31
CA PHE A 26 8.81 -18.96 16.90
C PHE A 26 9.42 -20.34 16.63
N LEU A 27 10.41 -20.78 17.42
CA LEU A 27 11.05 -22.11 17.28
C LEU A 27 10.07 -23.25 17.54
N LEU A 28 9.19 -23.11 18.54
CA LEU A 28 8.13 -24.09 18.80
C LEU A 28 7.18 -24.21 17.61
N MET A 29 6.72 -23.08 17.09
CA MET A 29 5.88 -23.04 15.89
C MET A 29 6.58 -23.69 14.70
N GLU A 30 7.84 -23.36 14.44
CA GLU A 30 8.62 -23.99 13.37
C GLU A 30 8.74 -25.52 13.55
N GLY A 31 8.99 -25.97 14.78
CA GLY A 31 9.03 -27.40 15.12
C GLY A 31 7.72 -28.11 14.79
N LEU A 32 6.59 -27.51 15.15
CA LEU A 32 5.26 -28.04 14.84
C LEU A 32 4.99 -28.06 13.33
N LEU A 33 5.38 -26.99 12.62
CA LEU A 33 5.20 -26.91 11.16
C LEU A 33 6.00 -27.99 10.41
N LYS A 34 7.16 -28.43 10.94
CA LYS A 34 7.95 -29.53 10.34
C LYS A 34 7.19 -30.85 10.31
N LEU A 35 6.34 -31.12 11.30
CA LEU A 35 5.59 -32.37 11.43
C LEU A 35 4.40 -32.47 10.46
N VAL A 36 3.92 -31.36 9.92
CA VAL A 36 2.72 -31.32 9.08
C VAL A 36 3.11 -31.23 7.61
N GLY A 37 2.56 -32.10 6.76
CA GLY A 37 2.79 -32.04 5.31
C GLY A 37 2.28 -30.73 4.69
N MET A 38 2.96 -30.22 3.64
CA MET A 38 2.69 -28.92 3.01
C MET A 38 1.22 -28.77 2.59
N LYS A 39 0.66 -29.79 1.94
CA LYS A 39 -0.76 -29.81 1.50
C LYS A 39 -1.75 -29.70 2.67
N THR A 40 -1.46 -30.41 3.77
CA THR A 40 -2.29 -30.36 4.99
C THR A 40 -2.16 -29.00 5.67
N LEU A 41 -0.94 -28.46 5.77
CA LEU A 41 -0.67 -27.15 6.33
C LEU A 41 -1.41 -26.06 5.55
N TYR A 42 -1.38 -26.10 4.23
CA TYR A 42 -2.14 -25.18 3.38
C TYR A 42 -3.65 -25.23 3.68
N ARG A 43 -4.23 -26.45 3.83
CA ARG A 43 -5.65 -26.64 4.16
C ARG A 43 -5.99 -26.08 5.54
N LEU A 44 -5.15 -26.34 6.54
CA LEU A 44 -5.31 -25.78 7.89
C LEU A 44 -5.22 -24.24 7.87
N GLY A 45 -4.27 -23.69 7.12
CA GLY A 45 -4.15 -22.25 6.93
C GLY A 45 -5.39 -21.62 6.28
N ARG A 46 -5.99 -22.29 5.31
CA ARG A 46 -7.27 -21.84 4.71
C ARG A 46 -8.42 -21.84 5.71
N ALA A 47 -8.51 -22.85 6.57
CA ALA A 47 -9.51 -22.89 7.64
C ALA A 47 -9.29 -21.76 8.65
N ALA A 48 -8.05 -21.56 9.09
CA ALA A 48 -7.68 -20.44 9.96
C ALA A 48 -7.97 -19.08 9.31
N GLY A 49 -7.69 -18.92 8.02
CA GLY A 49 -8.02 -17.71 7.26
C GLY A 49 -9.51 -17.41 7.18
N ALA A 50 -10.34 -18.46 7.05
CA ALA A 50 -11.79 -18.30 7.09
C ALA A 50 -12.29 -17.79 8.45
N VAL A 51 -11.69 -18.24 9.54
CA VAL A 51 -11.98 -17.74 10.90
C VAL A 51 -11.46 -16.32 11.07
N ALA A 52 -10.22 -16.05 10.65
CA ALA A 52 -9.60 -14.73 10.74
C ALA A 52 -10.41 -13.65 10.01
N TRP A 53 -11.07 -13.98 8.90
CA TRP A 53 -11.94 -13.05 8.18
C TRP A 53 -13.09 -12.50 9.05
N HIS A 54 -13.64 -13.32 9.97
CA HIS A 54 -14.65 -12.88 10.93
C HIS A 54 -14.06 -12.10 12.10
N LEU A 55 -12.86 -12.48 12.56
CA LEU A 55 -12.24 -11.90 13.75
C LEU A 55 -11.50 -10.59 13.49
N LEU A 56 -11.13 -10.29 12.24
CA LEU A 56 -10.31 -9.15 11.86
C LEU A 56 -11.06 -8.16 10.93
N PRO A 57 -12.14 -7.52 11.39
CA PRO A 57 -12.98 -6.67 10.52
C PRO A 57 -12.21 -5.49 9.92
N GLN A 58 -11.23 -4.94 10.62
CA GLN A 58 -10.41 -3.85 10.07
C GLN A 58 -9.56 -4.32 8.86
N ARG A 59 -8.98 -5.52 8.94
CA ARG A 59 -8.24 -6.10 7.83
C ARG A 59 -9.13 -6.50 6.68
N ARG A 60 -10.33 -7.02 6.99
CA ARG A 60 -11.35 -7.31 5.97
C ARG A 60 -11.72 -6.05 5.17
N ASN A 61 -11.99 -4.94 5.83
CA ASN A 61 -12.31 -3.69 5.15
C ASN A 61 -11.17 -3.21 4.23
N ILE A 62 -9.90 -3.40 4.64
CA ILE A 62 -8.74 -3.10 3.79
C ILE A 62 -8.73 -4.00 2.56
N VAL A 63 -8.93 -5.31 2.73
CA VAL A 63 -8.96 -6.26 1.60
C VAL A 63 -10.10 -5.94 0.64
N GLU A 64 -11.31 -5.71 1.15
CA GLU A 64 -12.48 -5.37 0.32
C GLU A 64 -12.25 -4.08 -0.46
N ARG A 65 -11.67 -3.06 0.17
CA ARG A 65 -11.27 -1.82 -0.49
C ARG A 65 -10.25 -2.07 -1.60
N ASN A 66 -9.18 -2.82 -1.32
CA ASN A 66 -8.13 -3.10 -2.29
C ASN A 66 -8.67 -3.89 -3.48
N LEU A 67 -9.53 -4.89 -3.24
CA LEU A 67 -10.18 -5.67 -4.30
C LEU A 67 -11.08 -4.80 -5.20
N ARG A 68 -11.80 -3.83 -4.64
CA ARG A 68 -12.56 -2.85 -5.44
C ARG A 68 -11.67 -1.97 -6.31
N ILE A 69 -10.48 -1.62 -5.84
CA ILE A 69 -9.52 -0.85 -6.65
C ILE A 69 -8.93 -1.70 -7.77
N VAL A 70 -8.60 -2.96 -7.49
CA VAL A 70 -7.86 -3.83 -8.42
C VAL A 70 -8.76 -4.49 -9.46
N LEU A 71 -9.91 -5.02 -9.03
CA LEU A 71 -10.83 -5.78 -9.88
C LEU A 71 -11.90 -4.87 -10.51
N ASP A 72 -12.84 -4.46 -9.70
CA ASP A 72 -13.98 -3.67 -10.14
C ASP A 72 -14.47 -2.77 -8.98
N PRO A 73 -14.56 -1.46 -9.17
CA PRO A 73 -15.07 -0.54 -8.16
C PRO A 73 -16.55 -0.78 -7.80
N ALA A 74 -17.34 -1.42 -8.68
CA ALA A 74 -18.74 -1.76 -8.45
C ALA A 74 -18.95 -2.97 -7.54
N LEU A 75 -17.91 -3.76 -7.26
CA LEU A 75 -18.00 -4.94 -6.38
C LEU A 75 -18.60 -4.61 -5.01
N ARG A 76 -19.64 -5.37 -4.63
CA ARG A 76 -20.35 -5.18 -3.35
C ARG A 76 -21.04 -6.45 -2.85
N GLY A 77 -21.57 -6.37 -1.63
CA GLY A 77 -22.41 -7.42 -1.05
C GLY A 77 -21.73 -8.79 -0.98
N LYS A 78 -22.46 -9.83 -1.33
CA LYS A 78 -22.00 -11.23 -1.19
C LYS A 78 -20.80 -11.55 -2.08
N GLU A 79 -20.70 -10.95 -3.26
CA GLU A 79 -19.60 -11.19 -4.19
C GLU A 79 -18.29 -10.66 -3.64
N LEU A 80 -18.25 -9.39 -3.20
CA LEU A 80 -17.07 -8.79 -2.56
C LEU A 80 -16.66 -9.58 -1.30
N GLN A 81 -17.62 -9.99 -0.48
CA GLN A 81 -17.36 -10.82 0.71
C GLN A 81 -16.77 -12.19 0.35
N LYS A 82 -17.23 -12.82 -0.72
CA LYS A 82 -16.70 -14.11 -1.20
C LYS A 82 -15.24 -13.97 -1.61
N LEU A 83 -14.91 -12.94 -2.39
CA LEU A 83 -13.54 -12.67 -2.84
C LEU A 83 -12.62 -12.29 -1.66
N SER A 84 -13.07 -11.42 -0.78
CA SER A 84 -12.37 -11.01 0.43
C SER A 84 -12.07 -12.20 1.34
N ARG A 85 -13.05 -13.07 1.58
CA ARG A 85 -12.86 -14.30 2.37
C ARG A 85 -11.88 -15.26 1.72
N GLU A 86 -11.92 -15.41 0.40
CA GLU A 86 -10.98 -16.26 -0.33
C GLU A 86 -9.54 -15.71 -0.24
N ASN A 87 -9.35 -14.40 -0.37
CA ASN A 87 -8.04 -13.77 -0.16
C ASN A 87 -7.51 -14.04 1.26
N PHE A 88 -8.33 -13.89 2.29
CA PHE A 88 -7.93 -14.22 3.67
C PHE A 88 -7.47 -15.67 3.82
N LYS A 89 -8.22 -16.62 3.24
CA LYS A 89 -7.87 -18.04 3.26
C LYS A 89 -6.52 -18.30 2.61
N ARG A 90 -6.29 -17.73 1.41
CA ARG A 90 -5.02 -17.89 0.69
C ARG A 90 -3.88 -17.20 1.42
N THR A 91 -4.07 -15.98 1.88
CA THR A 91 -3.04 -15.22 2.61
C THR A 91 -2.55 -15.97 3.85
N ILE A 92 -3.44 -16.43 4.72
CA ILE A 92 -3.04 -17.14 5.95
C ILE A 92 -2.39 -18.50 5.62
N ALA A 93 -2.92 -19.22 4.62
CA ALA A 93 -2.32 -20.47 4.16
C ALA A 93 -0.91 -20.25 3.59
N ASN A 94 -0.72 -19.25 2.76
CA ASN A 94 0.57 -18.91 2.17
C ASN A 94 1.59 -18.51 3.25
N PHE A 95 1.21 -17.71 4.25
CA PHE A 95 2.11 -17.36 5.37
C PHE A 95 2.57 -18.56 6.16
N LEU A 96 1.67 -19.48 6.54
CA LEU A 96 2.04 -20.69 7.26
C LEU A 96 2.95 -21.59 6.42
N CYS A 97 2.67 -21.72 5.13
CA CYS A 97 3.49 -22.49 4.22
C CYS A 97 4.87 -21.84 3.98
N SER A 98 4.93 -20.51 3.91
CA SER A 98 6.19 -19.76 3.78
C SER A 98 7.13 -20.03 4.97
N ALA A 99 6.59 -20.02 6.20
CA ALA A 99 7.38 -20.36 7.39
C ALA A 99 7.95 -21.79 7.31
N LYS A 100 7.17 -22.75 6.80
CA LYS A 100 7.65 -24.12 6.57
C LYS A 100 8.66 -24.20 5.43
N THR A 101 8.51 -23.44 4.37
CA THR A 101 9.40 -23.43 3.19
C THR A 101 10.87 -23.24 3.58
N ALA A 102 11.15 -22.41 4.58
CA ALA A 102 12.49 -22.18 5.09
C ALA A 102 13.15 -23.46 5.67
N THR A 103 12.36 -24.47 6.03
CA THR A 103 12.84 -25.71 6.66
C THR A 103 13.02 -26.88 5.68
N LEU A 104 12.55 -26.75 4.43
CA LEU A 104 12.59 -27.81 3.43
C LEU A 104 14.01 -28.01 2.87
N THR A 105 14.32 -29.23 2.41
CA THR A 105 15.47 -29.48 1.52
C THR A 105 15.19 -28.89 0.14
N ASP A 106 16.21 -28.80 -0.73
CA ASP A 106 16.02 -28.27 -2.09
C ASP A 106 15.13 -29.20 -2.93
N GLU A 107 15.25 -30.51 -2.76
CA GLU A 107 14.38 -31.49 -3.42
C GLU A 107 12.93 -31.34 -2.96
N GLN A 108 12.71 -31.20 -1.65
CA GLN A 108 11.36 -30.97 -1.11
C GLN A 108 10.76 -29.66 -1.60
N LEU A 109 11.59 -28.62 -1.74
CA LEU A 109 11.14 -27.34 -2.26
C LEU A 109 10.70 -27.45 -3.71
N LYS A 110 11.49 -28.13 -4.57
CA LYS A 110 11.17 -28.39 -5.98
C LYS A 110 9.87 -29.17 -6.18
N HIS A 111 9.45 -29.98 -5.21
CA HIS A 111 8.15 -30.64 -5.24
C HIS A 111 6.98 -29.71 -4.88
N CYS A 112 7.25 -28.57 -4.24
CA CYS A 112 6.25 -27.62 -3.81
C CYS A 112 6.17 -26.37 -4.70
N VAL A 113 7.22 -26.09 -5.47
CA VAL A 113 7.32 -24.86 -6.28
C VAL A 113 7.83 -25.21 -7.67
N THR A 114 7.08 -24.78 -8.67
CA THR A 114 7.51 -24.76 -10.08
C THR A 114 7.96 -23.35 -10.43
N VAL A 115 9.08 -23.22 -11.15
CA VAL A 115 9.59 -21.92 -11.59
C VAL A 115 9.56 -21.86 -13.11
N GLY A 116 8.98 -20.78 -13.65
CA GLY A 116 8.96 -20.46 -15.09
C GLY A 116 9.83 -19.25 -15.42
N GLY A 117 10.10 -19.02 -16.72
CA GLY A 117 10.84 -17.84 -17.19
C GLY A 117 12.36 -17.93 -17.06
N HIS A 118 12.92 -19.13 -17.30
CA HIS A 118 14.38 -19.34 -17.25
C HIS A 118 15.17 -18.38 -18.13
N GLU A 119 14.76 -18.23 -19.38
CA GLU A 119 15.46 -17.37 -20.34
C GLU A 119 15.47 -15.91 -19.92
N GLN A 120 14.35 -15.41 -19.38
CA GLN A 120 14.22 -14.01 -19.00
C GLN A 120 14.92 -13.69 -17.67
N PHE A 121 14.99 -14.66 -16.77
CA PHE A 121 15.61 -14.46 -15.46
C PHE A 121 17.11 -14.84 -15.46
N ALA A 122 17.46 -16.06 -15.85
CA ALA A 122 18.80 -16.59 -15.68
C ALA A 122 19.76 -16.23 -16.80
N ALA A 123 19.31 -16.20 -18.06
CA ALA A 123 20.20 -15.94 -19.19
C ALA A 123 20.94 -14.60 -19.08
N PRO A 124 20.32 -13.45 -18.74
CA PRO A 124 21.06 -12.20 -18.55
C PRO A 124 22.18 -12.32 -17.51
N VAL A 125 21.91 -13.01 -16.39
CA VAL A 125 22.88 -13.20 -15.31
C VAL A 125 24.04 -14.08 -15.74
N LEU A 126 23.78 -15.13 -16.51
CA LEU A 126 24.81 -16.01 -17.06
C LEU A 126 25.67 -15.32 -18.11
N GLU A 127 25.13 -14.35 -18.82
CA GLU A 127 25.86 -13.46 -19.74
C GLU A 127 26.65 -12.35 -19.01
N GLY A 128 26.63 -12.33 -17.68
CA GLY A 128 27.33 -11.33 -16.87
C GLY A 128 26.60 -9.99 -16.73
N ARG A 129 25.31 -9.93 -17.13
CA ARG A 129 24.46 -8.75 -16.95
C ARG A 129 23.73 -8.83 -15.62
N GLY A 130 23.66 -7.70 -14.90
CA GLY A 130 22.89 -7.62 -13.65
C GLY A 130 21.38 -7.73 -13.90
N GLN A 131 20.66 -8.34 -12.97
CA GLN A 131 19.22 -8.52 -13.06
C GLN A 131 18.52 -8.00 -11.80
N VAL A 132 17.61 -7.05 -11.93
CA VAL A 132 16.73 -6.61 -10.85
C VAL A 132 15.40 -7.36 -10.95
N CYS A 133 14.97 -7.97 -9.85
CA CYS A 133 13.69 -8.67 -9.75
C CYS A 133 12.74 -7.85 -8.88
N ALA A 134 11.75 -7.20 -9.50
CA ALA A 134 10.66 -6.55 -8.78
C ALA A 134 9.63 -7.61 -8.36
N ILE A 135 9.43 -7.80 -7.05
CA ILE A 135 8.66 -8.93 -6.52
C ILE A 135 7.39 -8.44 -5.83
N ALA A 136 6.28 -9.12 -6.07
CA ALA A 136 5.03 -8.93 -5.33
C ALA A 136 4.97 -9.82 -4.07
N HIS A 137 4.37 -9.32 -2.98
CA HIS A 137 4.01 -10.15 -1.82
C HIS A 137 2.79 -11.01 -2.18
N SER A 138 3.01 -12.07 -2.94
CA SER A 138 1.95 -12.98 -3.42
C SER A 138 2.33 -14.44 -3.24
N GLY A 139 1.35 -15.30 -3.01
CA GLY A 139 1.57 -16.72 -2.82
C GLY A 139 2.62 -17.03 -1.75
N ASN A 140 3.51 -17.95 -2.05
CA ASN A 140 4.66 -18.30 -1.20
C ASN A 140 5.94 -17.61 -1.69
N TRP A 141 5.98 -16.27 -1.65
CA TRP A 141 7.13 -15.48 -2.13
C TRP A 141 8.44 -15.76 -1.37
N GLU A 142 8.39 -16.29 -0.14
CA GLU A 142 9.60 -16.66 0.61
C GLU A 142 10.41 -17.77 -0.09
N ALA A 143 9.78 -18.55 -0.96
CA ALA A 143 10.49 -19.52 -1.78
C ALA A 143 11.53 -18.87 -2.70
N LEU A 144 11.32 -17.61 -3.11
CA LEU A 144 12.26 -16.86 -3.95
C LEU A 144 13.58 -16.54 -3.25
N ALA A 145 13.62 -16.53 -1.91
CA ALA A 145 14.87 -16.43 -1.17
C ALA A 145 15.79 -17.66 -1.40
N ARG A 146 15.24 -18.74 -1.98
CA ARG A 146 15.95 -19.98 -2.28
C ARG A 146 16.04 -20.27 -3.78
N ILE A 147 16.09 -19.21 -4.59
CA ILE A 147 16.10 -19.31 -6.06
C ILE A 147 17.23 -20.19 -6.59
N ARG A 148 18.37 -20.22 -5.90
CA ARG A 148 19.51 -21.08 -6.25
C ARG A 148 19.22 -22.58 -6.19
N ALA A 149 18.17 -23.00 -5.49
CA ALA A 149 17.72 -24.39 -5.57
C ALA A 149 17.21 -24.75 -6.98
N PHE A 150 16.69 -23.77 -7.72
CA PHE A 150 16.15 -23.94 -9.07
C PHE A 150 17.15 -23.54 -10.17
N TYR A 151 18.02 -22.58 -9.87
CA TYR A 151 19.04 -22.02 -10.76
C TYR A 151 20.40 -22.06 -10.05
N PRO A 152 21.00 -23.26 -9.89
CA PRO A 152 22.29 -23.39 -9.20
C PRO A 152 23.43 -22.65 -9.92
N GLU A 153 23.28 -22.42 -11.23
CA GLU A 153 24.20 -21.66 -12.07
C GLU A 153 24.19 -20.15 -11.78
N VAL A 154 23.13 -19.62 -11.15
CA VAL A 154 23.06 -18.23 -10.69
C VAL A 154 23.81 -18.10 -9.37
N GLU A 155 25.14 -17.91 -9.45
CA GLU A 155 26.00 -17.86 -8.28
C GLU A 155 25.75 -16.67 -7.36
N ARG A 156 25.46 -15.49 -7.95
CA ARG A 156 25.24 -14.24 -7.23
C ARG A 156 23.76 -13.89 -7.20
N TYR A 157 23.11 -14.27 -6.13
CA TYR A 157 21.73 -13.88 -5.87
C TYR A 157 21.60 -13.20 -4.50
N GLY A 158 20.87 -12.09 -4.45
CA GLY A 158 20.61 -11.38 -3.21
C GLY A 158 19.19 -10.88 -3.10
N SER A 159 18.79 -10.46 -1.92
CA SER A 159 17.49 -9.87 -1.65
C SER A 159 17.59 -8.69 -0.70
N MET A 160 16.86 -7.61 -1.03
CA MET A 160 16.66 -6.49 -0.11
C MET A 160 15.62 -6.86 0.93
N TYR A 161 15.89 -6.54 2.20
CA TYR A 161 14.96 -6.84 3.29
C TYR A 161 14.95 -5.75 4.36
N ARG A 162 13.92 -5.74 5.20
CA ARG A 162 13.87 -4.97 6.44
C ARG A 162 14.26 -5.88 7.61
N GLN A 163 15.13 -5.41 8.48
CA GLN A 163 15.52 -6.11 9.70
C GLN A 163 14.32 -6.33 10.64
N PHE A 164 14.32 -7.45 11.34
CA PHE A 164 13.34 -7.73 12.38
C PHE A 164 13.62 -6.90 13.64
N ASP A 165 12.55 -6.44 14.29
CA ASP A 165 12.68 -5.68 15.54
C ASP A 165 13.23 -6.54 16.70
N ASN A 166 13.08 -7.88 16.62
CA ASN A 166 13.66 -8.82 17.56
C ASN A 166 15.03 -9.31 17.06
N PRO A 167 16.15 -8.94 17.72
CA PRO A 167 17.51 -9.25 17.25
C PRO A 167 17.79 -10.76 17.20
N LEU A 168 17.18 -11.57 18.07
CA LEU A 168 17.34 -13.03 18.04
C LEU A 168 16.66 -13.66 16.83
N MET A 169 15.49 -13.12 16.44
CA MET A 169 14.81 -13.55 15.21
C MET A 169 15.55 -13.08 13.98
N GLU A 170 16.08 -11.84 14.02
CA GLU A 170 16.89 -11.29 12.92
C GLU A 170 18.07 -12.19 12.62
N GLU A 171 18.90 -12.48 13.64
CA GLU A 171 20.07 -13.35 13.49
C GLU A 171 19.70 -14.73 12.95
N TYR A 172 18.68 -15.37 13.52
CA TYR A 172 18.22 -16.68 13.10
C TYR A 172 17.74 -16.73 11.65
N VAL A 173 16.90 -15.76 11.24
CA VAL A 173 16.36 -15.70 9.87
C VAL A 173 17.44 -15.32 8.87
N TYR A 174 18.33 -14.38 9.25
CA TYR A 174 19.47 -13.98 8.43
C TYR A 174 20.37 -15.17 8.12
N GLN A 175 20.81 -15.93 9.13
CA GLN A 175 21.63 -17.13 8.97
C GLN A 175 20.96 -18.14 8.04
N ARG A 176 19.69 -18.43 8.25
CA ARG A 176 18.91 -19.36 7.41
C ARG A 176 18.84 -18.98 5.95
N ARG A 177 18.73 -17.70 5.65
CA ARG A 177 18.69 -17.21 4.27
C ARG A 177 20.08 -17.22 3.63
N THR A 178 21.12 -16.91 4.40
CA THR A 178 22.51 -16.84 3.91
C THR A 178 23.19 -18.19 3.81
N GLU A 179 22.89 -19.17 4.67
CA GLU A 179 23.43 -20.54 4.62
C GLU A 179 23.29 -21.21 3.25
N ARG A 180 22.31 -20.80 2.46
CA ARG A 180 22.05 -21.33 1.12
C ARG A 180 22.56 -20.45 -0.01
N GLY A 181 23.44 -19.49 0.34
CA GLY A 181 24.16 -18.65 -0.60
C GLY A 181 23.39 -17.42 -1.09
N THR A 182 22.21 -17.09 -0.51
CA THR A 182 21.52 -15.84 -0.79
C THR A 182 22.17 -14.71 0.00
N GLN A 183 22.58 -13.62 -0.69
CA GLN A 183 23.09 -12.43 -0.03
C GLN A 183 21.93 -11.59 0.48
N MET A 184 21.95 -11.22 1.76
CA MET A 184 20.90 -10.42 2.36
C MET A 184 21.37 -8.98 2.56
N PHE A 185 20.67 -8.02 1.97
CA PHE A 185 20.98 -6.59 2.07
C PHE A 185 19.91 -5.90 2.88
N SER A 186 20.28 -5.40 4.07
CA SER A 186 19.34 -4.64 4.87
C SER A 186 19.08 -3.27 4.23
N LYS A 187 17.84 -2.78 4.37
CA LYS A 187 17.45 -1.46 3.88
C LYS A 187 18.32 -0.36 4.54
N GLU A 188 18.67 -0.56 5.79
CA GLU A 188 19.49 0.34 6.60
C GLU A 188 20.96 0.39 6.13
N GLY A 189 21.46 -0.70 5.53
CA GLY A 189 22.82 -0.80 4.95
C GLY A 189 23.01 -0.03 3.65
N GLY A 190 21.93 0.55 3.11
CA GLY A 190 21.96 1.34 1.89
C GLY A 190 22.11 0.52 0.61
N ILE A 191 22.46 1.21 -0.49
CA ILE A 191 22.41 0.61 -1.83
C ILE A 191 23.80 0.27 -2.41
N LYS A 192 24.91 0.56 -1.73
CA LYS A 192 26.26 0.36 -2.30
C LYS A 192 26.56 -1.12 -2.56
N ALA A 193 26.31 -1.99 -1.59
CA ALA A 193 26.58 -3.43 -1.72
C ALA A 193 25.67 -4.11 -2.76
N PRO A 194 24.34 -3.93 -2.75
CA PRO A 194 23.49 -4.48 -3.81
C PRO A 194 23.83 -3.93 -5.20
N MET A 195 24.20 -2.65 -5.31
CA MET A 195 24.67 -2.06 -6.57
C MET A 195 25.96 -2.72 -7.09
N LYS A 196 26.91 -3.02 -6.19
CA LYS A 196 28.14 -3.73 -6.56
C LYS A 196 27.80 -5.11 -7.12
N MET A 197 26.96 -5.87 -6.41
CA MET A 197 26.53 -7.20 -6.86
C MET A 197 25.87 -7.18 -8.25
N LEU A 198 24.98 -6.22 -8.50
CA LEU A 198 24.34 -6.05 -9.81
C LEU A 198 25.35 -5.75 -10.92
N LYS A 199 26.33 -4.87 -10.69
CA LYS A 199 27.39 -4.55 -11.64
C LYS A 199 28.32 -5.74 -11.92
N GLU A 200 28.42 -6.67 -11.01
CA GLU A 200 29.17 -7.93 -11.15
C GLU A 200 28.34 -9.05 -11.78
N GLY A 201 27.19 -8.72 -12.38
CA GLY A 201 26.32 -9.68 -13.06
C GLY A 201 25.44 -10.51 -12.13
N GLY A 202 25.14 -10.04 -10.92
CA GLY A 202 24.26 -10.74 -9.99
C GLY A 202 22.78 -10.40 -10.17
N ALA A 203 21.90 -11.21 -9.57
CA ALA A 203 20.45 -10.96 -9.53
C ALA A 203 20.00 -10.49 -8.14
N LEU A 204 19.13 -9.48 -8.07
CA LEU A 204 18.67 -8.86 -6.83
C LEU A 204 17.16 -8.79 -6.73
N GLY A 205 16.59 -9.47 -5.74
CA GLY A 205 15.17 -9.41 -5.41
C GLY A 205 14.81 -8.18 -4.56
N VAL A 206 13.75 -7.47 -4.96
CA VAL A 206 13.20 -6.31 -4.23
C VAL A 206 11.69 -6.42 -4.17
N LEU A 207 11.12 -6.59 -2.97
CA LEU A 207 9.68 -6.55 -2.76
C LEU A 207 9.16 -5.11 -2.95
N SER A 208 8.22 -4.89 -3.88
CA SER A 208 7.95 -3.56 -4.43
C SER A 208 6.48 -3.15 -4.44
N ASP A 209 5.56 -4.01 -4.05
CA ASP A 209 4.11 -3.82 -4.15
C ASP A 209 3.46 -3.20 -2.90
N GLN A 210 4.22 -2.85 -1.87
CA GLN A 210 3.71 -2.24 -0.66
C GLN A 210 3.84 -0.71 -0.67
N PHE A 211 3.03 -0.05 0.17
CA PHE A 211 3.05 1.40 0.33
C PHE A 211 4.34 1.88 1.02
N VAL A 212 4.94 2.94 0.50
CA VAL A 212 6.13 3.60 1.07
C VAL A 212 5.88 5.10 1.19
N TRP A 213 6.07 5.66 2.39
CA TRP A 213 5.82 7.08 2.66
C TRP A 213 6.78 8.01 1.89
N GLU A 214 8.07 7.67 1.86
CA GLU A 214 9.12 8.45 1.20
C GLU A 214 9.33 8.02 -0.25
N GLY A 215 8.37 7.25 -0.81
CA GLY A 215 8.41 6.79 -2.19
C GLY A 215 7.99 7.86 -3.19
N VAL A 216 8.01 7.50 -4.45
CA VAL A 216 7.38 8.29 -5.51
C VAL A 216 5.88 7.99 -5.54
N TYR A 217 5.06 9.03 -5.73
CA TYR A 217 3.60 8.87 -5.80
C TYR A 217 3.17 8.69 -7.24
N VAL A 218 3.00 7.43 -7.63
CA VAL A 218 2.69 7.00 -9.00
C VAL A 218 1.54 5.99 -9.00
N PRO A 219 0.87 5.76 -10.15
CA PRO A 219 -0.23 4.82 -10.23
C PRO A 219 0.19 3.38 -9.95
N PHE A 220 -0.67 2.66 -9.24
CA PHE A 220 -0.72 1.21 -9.14
C PHE A 220 -2.18 0.79 -9.31
N PHE A 221 -2.48 -0.01 -10.31
CA PHE A 221 -3.85 -0.29 -10.78
C PHE A 221 -4.66 0.99 -11.08
N GLY A 222 -3.99 1.97 -11.68
CA GLY A 222 -4.58 3.26 -12.04
C GLY A 222 -4.78 4.24 -10.89
N LYS A 223 -4.55 3.84 -9.63
CA LYS A 223 -4.72 4.72 -8.46
C LYS A 223 -3.37 5.14 -7.87
N VAL A 224 -3.15 6.45 -7.75
CA VAL A 224 -1.89 7.02 -7.25
C VAL A 224 -1.63 6.64 -5.80
N THR A 225 -0.40 6.17 -5.53
CA THR A 225 0.02 5.72 -4.19
C THR A 225 1.54 5.78 -4.05
N GLY A 226 2.04 5.93 -2.81
CA GLY A 226 3.46 5.90 -2.50
C GLY A 226 4.10 4.55 -2.86
N THR A 227 5.05 4.55 -3.78
CA THR A 227 5.71 3.37 -4.32
C THR A 227 7.22 3.50 -4.16
N THR A 228 7.89 2.42 -3.81
CA THR A 228 9.35 2.41 -3.74
C THR A 228 9.97 2.58 -5.12
N PRO A 229 10.82 3.59 -5.33
CA PRO A 229 11.54 3.74 -6.60
C PRO A 229 12.79 2.85 -6.67
N LEU A 230 13.06 2.06 -5.65
CA LEU A 230 14.32 1.33 -5.48
C LEU A 230 14.63 0.38 -6.64
N PRO A 231 13.71 -0.45 -7.16
CA PRO A 231 14.01 -1.30 -8.32
C PRO A 231 14.43 -0.50 -9.55
N ALA A 232 13.68 0.53 -9.90
CA ALA A 232 13.98 1.40 -11.03
C ALA A 232 15.33 2.12 -10.87
N LEU A 233 15.62 2.63 -9.67
CA LEU A 233 16.88 3.28 -9.34
C LEU A 233 18.08 2.33 -9.48
N LEU A 234 17.98 1.13 -8.94
CA LEU A 234 19.03 0.11 -9.00
C LEU A 234 19.29 -0.33 -10.43
N ARG A 235 18.24 -0.65 -11.19
CA ARG A 235 18.33 -0.98 -12.61
C ARG A 235 19.09 0.10 -13.38
N LYS A 236 18.61 1.34 -13.27
CA LYS A 236 19.18 2.46 -14.03
C LYS A 236 20.64 2.72 -13.69
N ARG A 237 21.02 2.70 -12.41
CA ARG A 237 22.39 2.97 -11.95
C ARG A 237 23.35 1.81 -12.19
N ALA A 238 22.86 0.58 -12.22
CA ALA A 238 23.69 -0.59 -12.49
C ALA A 238 23.78 -0.93 -13.98
N GLY A 239 22.90 -0.38 -14.83
CA GLY A 239 22.75 -0.82 -16.23
C GLY A 239 22.20 -2.24 -16.31
N ALA A 240 21.38 -2.66 -15.34
CA ALA A 240 20.86 -4.01 -15.22
C ALA A 240 19.57 -4.20 -16.02
N ASP A 241 19.25 -5.45 -16.34
CA ASP A 241 17.93 -5.85 -16.83
C ASP A 241 16.91 -5.92 -15.68
N MET A 242 15.63 -6.07 -16.01
CA MET A 242 14.59 -6.18 -14.98
C MET A 242 13.48 -7.12 -15.38
N VAL A 243 13.09 -7.97 -14.41
CA VAL A 243 11.87 -8.78 -14.47
C VAL A 243 10.95 -8.44 -13.30
N ALA A 244 9.64 -8.51 -13.53
CA ALA A 244 8.64 -8.55 -12.47
C ALA A 244 8.36 -10.01 -12.11
N ILE A 245 8.13 -10.29 -10.82
CA ILE A 245 7.91 -11.65 -10.31
C ILE A 245 6.69 -11.65 -9.39
N ALA A 246 5.80 -12.61 -9.63
CA ALA A 246 4.73 -12.95 -8.69
C ALA A 246 4.69 -14.47 -8.50
N VAL A 247 4.27 -14.89 -7.33
CA VAL A 247 4.07 -16.30 -7.00
C VAL A 247 2.59 -16.56 -6.84
N ARG A 248 2.05 -17.50 -7.59
CA ARG A 248 0.62 -17.87 -7.52
C ARG A 248 0.43 -19.27 -6.97
N THR A 249 -0.67 -19.49 -6.29
CA THR A 249 -1.07 -20.82 -5.83
C THR A 249 -1.65 -21.59 -7.01
N ASP A 250 -1.04 -22.72 -7.34
CA ASP A 250 -1.48 -23.66 -8.36
C ASP A 250 -2.42 -24.71 -7.78
N ALA A 251 -1.96 -25.36 -6.72
CA ALA A 251 -2.72 -26.36 -5.99
C ALA A 251 -2.48 -26.26 -4.48
N PRO A 252 -3.25 -26.93 -3.62
CA PRO A 252 -2.99 -26.93 -2.19
C PRO A 252 -1.57 -27.39 -1.83
N GLY A 253 -0.73 -26.44 -1.39
CA GLY A 253 0.68 -26.68 -1.04
C GLY A 253 1.63 -26.71 -2.24
N HIS A 254 1.19 -26.22 -3.39
CA HIS A 254 2.01 -26.08 -4.58
C HIS A 254 1.84 -24.68 -5.20
N TRP A 255 2.93 -24.07 -5.67
CA TRP A 255 2.99 -22.72 -6.22
C TRP A 255 3.76 -22.68 -7.53
N ILE A 256 3.44 -21.70 -8.34
CA ILE A 256 4.19 -21.35 -9.53
C ILE A 256 4.80 -19.97 -9.32
N ALA A 257 6.11 -19.85 -9.45
CA ALA A 257 6.84 -18.60 -9.51
C ALA A 257 7.07 -18.24 -10.98
N ASP A 258 6.39 -17.21 -11.46
CA ASP A 258 6.59 -16.69 -12.80
C ASP A 258 7.66 -15.61 -12.79
N MET A 259 8.77 -15.88 -13.48
CA MET A 259 9.95 -15.02 -13.59
C MET A 259 10.19 -14.54 -15.02
N GLY A 260 9.25 -14.79 -15.94
CA GLY A 260 9.39 -14.47 -17.36
C GLY A 260 8.92 -13.08 -17.78
N ASN A 261 8.35 -12.29 -16.88
CA ASN A 261 7.78 -10.99 -17.23
C ASN A 261 8.86 -9.89 -17.24
N VAL A 262 9.49 -9.66 -18.39
CA VAL A 262 10.44 -8.55 -18.59
C VAL A 262 9.69 -7.22 -18.53
N VAL A 263 10.21 -6.29 -17.74
CA VAL A 263 9.62 -4.95 -17.61
C VAL A 263 10.01 -4.10 -18.82
N ASP A 264 9.02 -3.63 -19.56
CA ASP A 264 9.20 -2.75 -20.73
C ASP A 264 9.27 -1.28 -20.29
N PHE A 265 10.39 -0.63 -20.57
CA PHE A 265 10.64 0.79 -20.28
C PHE A 265 10.45 1.71 -21.49
N SER A 266 9.99 1.20 -22.64
CA SER A 266 9.84 2.00 -23.88
C SER A 266 8.89 3.19 -23.73
N ARG A 267 7.94 3.11 -22.79
CA ARG A 267 6.97 4.17 -22.49
C ARG A 267 7.40 5.12 -21.37
N SER A 268 8.55 4.85 -20.74
CA SER A 268 9.07 5.74 -19.69
C SER A 268 9.67 7.01 -20.33
N ASP A 269 9.45 8.15 -19.68
CA ASP A 269 10.13 9.40 -20.00
C ASP A 269 11.60 9.42 -19.52
N GLY A 270 12.07 8.32 -18.94
CA GLY A 270 13.39 8.18 -18.34
C GLY A 270 13.53 8.85 -16.98
N SER A 271 12.49 9.45 -16.43
CA SER A 271 12.47 9.91 -15.04
C SER A 271 12.35 8.73 -14.07
N LEU A 272 12.71 8.95 -12.80
CA LEU A 272 12.53 7.92 -11.78
C LEU A 272 11.06 7.58 -11.54
N ALA A 273 10.17 8.56 -11.70
CA ALA A 273 8.73 8.34 -11.61
C ALA A 273 8.22 7.52 -12.80
N GLY A 274 8.59 7.89 -14.04
CA GLY A 274 8.24 7.14 -15.25
C GLY A 274 8.74 5.70 -15.21
N ASP A 275 10.00 5.49 -14.83
CA ASP A 275 10.56 4.13 -14.67
C ASP A 275 9.80 3.33 -13.59
N THR A 276 9.41 3.97 -12.47
CA THR A 276 8.64 3.29 -11.41
C THR A 276 7.22 2.93 -11.87
N ILE A 277 6.61 3.71 -12.75
CA ILE A 277 5.32 3.38 -13.37
C ILE A 277 5.44 2.09 -14.19
N GLU A 278 6.51 1.94 -14.98
CA GLU A 278 6.70 0.72 -15.77
C GLU A 278 6.95 -0.51 -14.89
N VAL A 279 7.69 -0.37 -13.78
CA VAL A 279 7.84 -1.44 -12.77
C VAL A 279 6.46 -1.84 -12.21
N ASN A 280 5.62 -0.87 -11.87
CA ASN A 280 4.25 -1.15 -11.40
C ASN A 280 3.43 -1.90 -12.46
N ARG A 281 3.48 -1.50 -13.73
CA ARG A 281 2.78 -2.17 -14.84
C ARG A 281 3.21 -3.63 -14.99
N GLY A 282 4.53 -3.89 -14.88
CA GLY A 282 5.05 -5.27 -14.90
C GLY A 282 4.47 -6.11 -13.76
N LEU A 283 4.41 -5.57 -12.55
CA LEU A 283 3.79 -6.25 -11.40
C LEU A 283 2.28 -6.43 -11.58
N GLU A 284 1.58 -5.41 -12.07
CA GLU A 284 0.13 -5.46 -12.32
C GLU A 284 -0.26 -6.57 -13.28
N THR A 285 0.54 -6.79 -14.33
CA THR A 285 0.32 -7.86 -15.31
C THR A 285 0.23 -9.22 -14.62
N LEU A 286 1.22 -9.55 -13.79
CA LEU A 286 1.27 -10.83 -13.06
C LEU A 286 0.22 -10.92 -11.93
N ILE A 287 -0.01 -9.82 -11.23
CA ILE A 287 -1.00 -9.76 -10.16
C ILE A 287 -2.41 -10.01 -10.70
N ARG A 288 -2.75 -9.52 -11.91
CA ARG A 288 -4.06 -9.76 -12.54
C ARG A 288 -4.35 -11.24 -12.75
N GLU A 289 -3.34 -12.06 -12.98
CA GLU A 289 -3.49 -13.52 -13.12
C GLU A 289 -3.77 -14.23 -11.79
N SER A 290 -3.41 -13.62 -10.67
CA SER A 290 -3.50 -14.24 -9.33
C SER A 290 -3.88 -13.27 -8.22
N VAL A 291 -4.85 -12.39 -8.47
CA VAL A 291 -5.25 -11.30 -7.55
C VAL A 291 -5.49 -11.78 -6.12
N LEU A 292 -6.08 -12.98 -5.96
CA LEU A 292 -6.43 -13.49 -4.64
C LEU A 292 -5.24 -14.08 -3.85
N ASP A 293 -4.07 -14.24 -4.48
CA ASP A 293 -2.85 -14.68 -3.81
C ASP A 293 -2.03 -13.52 -3.23
N VAL A 294 -2.35 -12.27 -3.61
CA VAL A 294 -1.63 -11.08 -3.13
C VAL A 294 -2.00 -10.75 -1.68
N PHE A 295 -1.04 -10.23 -0.93
CA PHE A 295 -1.19 -9.83 0.48
C PHE A 295 -2.00 -8.53 0.61
N TRP A 296 -3.30 -8.57 0.26
CA TRP A 296 -4.19 -7.40 0.34
C TRP A 296 -4.53 -6.96 1.76
N MET A 297 -4.13 -7.67 2.80
CA MET A 297 -4.24 -7.18 4.19
C MET A 297 -3.32 -6.00 4.47
N HIS A 298 -2.35 -5.74 3.60
CA HIS A 298 -1.56 -4.51 3.60
C HIS A 298 -2.36 -3.35 2.99
N HIS A 299 -2.23 -2.18 3.62
CA HIS A 299 -2.90 -0.95 3.16
C HIS A 299 -2.14 -0.30 2.01
N ARG A 300 -2.29 -0.82 0.77
CA ARG A 300 -1.51 -0.38 -0.39
C ARG A 300 -1.80 1.07 -0.79
N TRP A 301 -3.08 1.47 -0.80
CA TRP A 301 -3.50 2.85 -1.09
C TRP A 301 -3.84 3.58 0.20
N LYS A 302 -2.85 3.70 1.06
CA LYS A 302 -2.99 4.41 2.32
C LYS A 302 -3.18 5.90 2.04
N SER A 303 -4.24 6.46 2.60
CA SER A 303 -4.39 7.92 2.60
C SER A 303 -3.32 8.53 3.46
N VAL A 304 -2.65 9.54 2.93
CA VAL A 304 -1.60 10.28 3.63
C VAL A 304 -2.21 11.45 4.36
N ASP A 305 -1.73 11.74 5.57
CA ASP A 305 -2.18 12.89 6.36
C ASP A 305 -1.85 14.20 5.67
N ARG A 306 -0.80 14.18 4.84
CA ARG A 306 -0.40 15.29 3.99
C ARG A 306 -0.49 14.84 2.55
N PHE A 307 -1.13 15.64 1.74
CA PHE A 307 -1.00 15.51 0.31
C PHE A 307 0.46 15.84 -0.02
N ALA A 308 1.26 14.81 -0.31
CA ALA A 308 2.63 15.05 -0.72
C ALA A 308 2.58 15.91 -2.00
N PRO A 309 3.19 17.10 -2.01
CA PRO A 309 3.29 17.86 -3.24
C PRO A 309 4.06 16.98 -4.22
N GLN A 310 3.41 16.65 -5.33
CA GLN A 310 4.08 15.99 -6.43
C GLN A 310 5.05 17.01 -7.02
N ASP A 311 6.27 16.58 -7.32
CA ASP A 311 7.17 17.44 -8.10
C ASP A 311 6.53 17.71 -9.46
N LYS A 312 6.85 18.85 -10.06
CA LYS A 312 6.20 19.32 -11.32
C LYS A 312 6.31 18.31 -12.47
N LYS A 313 7.39 17.52 -12.52
CA LYS A 313 7.58 16.50 -13.56
C LYS A 313 6.65 15.33 -13.35
N THR A 314 6.58 14.82 -12.14
CA THR A 314 5.64 13.73 -11.80
C THR A 314 4.20 14.18 -12.03
N ALA A 315 3.82 15.40 -11.63
CA ALA A 315 2.49 15.94 -11.90
C ALA A 315 2.15 15.97 -13.40
N ALA A 316 3.07 16.46 -14.24
CA ALA A 316 2.88 16.50 -15.69
C ALA A 316 2.73 15.11 -16.33
N ILE A 317 3.41 14.07 -15.81
CA ILE A 317 3.21 12.69 -16.25
C ILE A 317 1.78 12.22 -15.91
N LEU A 318 1.35 12.47 -14.68
CA LEU A 318 0.06 12.00 -14.17
C LEU A 318 -1.13 12.68 -14.82
N GLU A 319 -1.02 13.96 -15.18
CA GLU A 319 -2.06 14.72 -15.91
C GLU A 319 -2.41 14.11 -17.27
N ASN A 320 -1.46 13.39 -17.89
CA ASN A 320 -1.65 12.71 -19.16
C ASN A 320 -2.06 11.23 -19.04
N MET A 321 -2.39 10.77 -17.84
CA MET A 321 -2.78 9.38 -17.57
C MET A 321 -4.26 9.28 -17.18
N GLU A 322 -4.89 8.18 -17.56
CA GLU A 322 -6.20 7.81 -17.01
C GLU A 322 -6.03 7.29 -15.58
N LEU A 323 -6.46 8.10 -14.61
CA LEU A 323 -6.29 7.81 -13.19
C LEU A 323 -7.63 7.50 -12.53
N LYS A 324 -7.62 6.53 -11.63
CA LYS A 324 -8.72 6.33 -10.67
C LYS A 324 -8.70 7.44 -9.64
N PRO A 325 -9.83 8.09 -9.34
CA PRO A 325 -9.85 9.29 -8.52
C PRO A 325 -9.45 9.02 -7.07
N TYR A 326 -8.78 10.02 -6.47
CA TYR A 326 -8.68 10.16 -5.02
C TYR A 326 -9.96 10.82 -4.52
N ARG A 327 -10.84 10.06 -3.88
CA ARG A 327 -12.20 10.48 -3.55
C ARG A 327 -12.28 10.99 -2.12
N ILE A 328 -12.63 12.27 -1.96
CA ILE A 328 -12.95 12.85 -0.67
C ILE A 328 -14.45 13.13 -0.56
N LEU A 329 -14.97 12.98 0.63
CA LEU A 329 -16.34 13.32 0.97
C LEU A 329 -16.34 14.35 2.10
N VAL A 330 -16.89 15.53 1.82
CA VAL A 330 -16.97 16.65 2.77
C VAL A 330 -18.40 16.77 3.26
N ALA A 331 -18.62 16.56 4.55
CA ALA A 331 -19.87 16.85 5.20
C ALA A 331 -19.88 18.33 5.64
N VAL A 332 -20.66 19.14 4.97
CA VAL A 332 -20.70 20.60 5.19
C VAL A 332 -21.69 20.98 6.29
N PRO A 333 -21.48 22.13 6.97
CA PRO A 333 -22.40 22.61 7.99
C PRO A 333 -23.84 22.81 7.49
N ARG A 334 -24.82 22.62 8.37
CA ARG A 334 -26.23 22.80 8.05
C ARG A 334 -26.62 24.28 7.87
N ALA A 335 -25.99 25.19 8.60
CA ALA A 335 -26.19 26.63 8.42
C ALA A 335 -25.55 27.10 7.10
N LEU A 336 -26.30 27.82 6.29
CA LEU A 336 -25.89 28.20 4.95
C LEU A 336 -24.63 29.07 4.93
N ASP A 337 -24.57 30.08 5.82
CA ASP A 337 -23.42 30.98 5.96
C ASP A 337 -22.14 30.20 6.34
N GLU A 338 -22.26 29.22 7.21
CA GLU A 338 -21.15 28.32 7.57
C GLU A 338 -20.75 27.42 6.41
N ALA A 339 -21.72 26.88 5.69
CA ALA A 339 -21.48 26.04 4.53
C ALA A 339 -20.74 26.82 3.43
N LEU A 340 -21.14 28.04 3.14
CA LEU A 340 -20.46 28.92 2.18
C LEU A 340 -19.02 29.23 2.62
N ALA A 341 -18.73 29.36 3.90
CA ALA A 341 -17.38 29.57 4.41
C ALA A 341 -16.45 28.38 4.16
N THR A 342 -16.95 27.19 3.77
CA THR A 342 -16.14 26.03 3.41
C THR A 342 -15.67 26.03 1.95
N VAL A 343 -16.26 26.86 1.06
CA VAL A 343 -15.94 26.90 -0.38
C VAL A 343 -14.44 27.11 -0.67
N PRO A 344 -13.73 28.02 0.03
CA PRO A 344 -12.28 28.17 -0.18
C PRO A 344 -11.50 26.90 0.13
N LEU A 345 -11.88 26.16 1.18
CA LEU A 345 -11.27 24.85 1.48
C LEU A 345 -11.51 23.85 0.35
N ILE A 346 -12.75 23.76 -0.16
CA ILE A 346 -13.12 22.83 -1.24
C ILE A 346 -12.30 23.12 -2.51
N ARG A 347 -12.15 24.39 -2.87
CA ARG A 347 -11.30 24.82 -3.99
C ARG A 347 -9.84 24.46 -3.77
N ALA A 348 -9.31 24.77 -2.58
CA ALA A 348 -7.95 24.41 -2.21
C ALA A 348 -7.70 22.88 -2.30
N LEU A 349 -8.62 22.07 -1.81
CA LEU A 349 -8.53 20.61 -1.90
C LEU A 349 -8.43 20.14 -3.36
N LYS A 350 -9.20 20.71 -4.28
CA LYS A 350 -9.18 20.34 -5.70
C LYS A 350 -7.82 20.62 -6.38
N THR A 351 -7.09 21.63 -5.93
CA THR A 351 -5.81 22.02 -6.55
C THR A 351 -4.62 21.16 -6.13
N VAL A 352 -4.76 20.34 -5.08
CA VAL A 352 -3.63 19.58 -4.49
C VAL A 352 -3.19 18.42 -5.34
N ARG A 353 -4.14 17.78 -6.03
CA ARG A 353 -3.90 16.56 -6.81
C ARG A 353 -4.73 16.60 -8.10
N CYS A 354 -4.12 16.20 -9.22
CA CYS A 354 -4.82 16.11 -10.50
C CYS A 354 -5.96 15.06 -10.49
N ASP A 355 -5.81 13.99 -9.69
CA ASP A 355 -6.80 12.91 -9.54
C ASP A 355 -7.85 13.16 -8.43
N MET A 356 -7.94 14.40 -7.86
CA MET A 356 -8.86 14.70 -6.76
C MET A 356 -10.32 14.77 -7.23
N GLN A 357 -11.19 13.99 -6.57
CA GLN A 357 -12.65 14.06 -6.69
C GLN A 357 -13.25 14.52 -5.37
N VAL A 358 -13.90 15.69 -5.39
CA VAL A 358 -14.54 16.29 -4.22
C VAL A 358 -16.03 16.03 -4.27
N ASN A 359 -16.56 15.41 -3.23
CA ASN A 359 -17.97 15.08 -3.08
C ASN A 359 -18.51 15.76 -1.83
N ILE A 360 -19.74 16.26 -1.87
CA ILE A 360 -20.37 17.02 -0.78
C ILE A 360 -21.55 16.23 -0.20
N VAL A 361 -21.62 16.15 1.11
CA VAL A 361 -22.83 15.78 1.86
C VAL A 361 -23.42 17.07 2.44
N CYS A 362 -24.68 17.37 2.15
CA CYS A 362 -25.33 18.58 2.59
C CYS A 362 -26.84 18.40 2.87
N PRO A 363 -27.51 19.30 3.60
CA PRO A 363 -28.96 19.39 3.62
C PRO A 363 -29.55 19.58 2.24
N SER A 364 -30.75 19.02 1.98
CA SER A 364 -31.41 19.11 0.66
C SER A 364 -31.63 20.57 0.20
N ALA A 365 -31.85 21.48 1.11
CA ALA A 365 -32.01 22.92 0.82
C ALA A 365 -30.75 23.56 0.21
N GLN A 366 -29.56 22.98 0.40
CA GLN A 366 -28.30 23.51 -0.13
C GLN A 366 -27.92 22.92 -1.50
N LEU A 367 -28.67 21.93 -2.02
CA LEU A 367 -28.34 21.22 -3.25
C LEU A 367 -28.04 22.16 -4.43
N GLY A 368 -28.91 23.17 -4.63
CA GLY A 368 -28.78 24.14 -5.74
C GLY A 368 -27.45 24.88 -5.71
N ILE A 369 -26.99 25.27 -4.53
CA ILE A 369 -25.74 26.01 -4.34
C ILE A 369 -24.53 25.11 -4.66
N TRP A 370 -24.47 23.92 -4.11
CA TRP A 370 -23.34 23.03 -4.31
C TRP A 370 -23.17 22.54 -5.75
N LYS A 371 -24.27 22.46 -6.51
CA LYS A 371 -24.24 22.19 -7.95
C LYS A 371 -23.61 23.32 -8.79
N THR A 372 -23.51 24.54 -8.25
CA THR A 372 -22.86 25.66 -8.94
C THR A 372 -21.37 25.79 -8.64
N VAL A 373 -20.82 24.98 -7.72
CA VAL A 373 -19.40 24.98 -7.37
C VAL A 373 -18.67 24.00 -8.31
N PRO A 374 -17.86 24.50 -9.27
CA PRO A 374 -17.30 23.66 -10.33
C PRO A 374 -16.31 22.61 -9.85
N GLU A 375 -15.74 22.78 -8.66
CA GLU A 375 -14.82 21.84 -8.06
C GLU A 375 -15.50 20.59 -7.46
N VAL A 376 -16.85 20.64 -7.30
CA VAL A 376 -17.65 19.55 -6.71
C VAL A 376 -18.06 18.57 -7.80
N THR A 377 -17.80 17.28 -7.58
CA THR A 377 -18.16 16.21 -8.53
C THR A 377 -19.55 15.66 -8.25
N HIS A 378 -19.82 15.23 -7.01
CA HIS A 378 -21.14 14.75 -6.60
C HIS A 378 -21.65 15.53 -5.40
N VAL A 379 -22.93 15.79 -5.40
CA VAL A 379 -23.66 16.37 -4.25
C VAL A 379 -24.65 15.33 -3.75
N LEU A 380 -24.54 14.95 -2.50
CA LEU A 380 -25.37 13.96 -1.80
C LEU A 380 -26.28 14.72 -0.82
N PRO A 381 -27.45 15.21 -1.28
CA PRO A 381 -28.37 15.91 -0.40
C PRO A 381 -29.09 14.94 0.52
N HIS A 382 -29.30 15.32 1.78
CA HIS A 382 -30.08 14.53 2.70
C HIS A 382 -30.70 15.36 3.82
N ASP A 383 -31.91 14.97 4.23
CA ASP A 383 -32.58 15.47 5.43
C ASP A 383 -32.81 14.36 6.46
N SER A 384 -32.39 13.13 6.13
CA SER A 384 -32.43 11.97 7.00
C SER A 384 -31.28 11.00 6.72
N LEU A 385 -30.91 10.21 7.71
CA LEU A 385 -29.91 9.12 7.58
C LEU A 385 -30.28 8.09 6.50
N LYS A 386 -31.57 7.83 6.32
CA LYS A 386 -32.07 6.90 5.29
C LYS A 386 -31.69 7.42 3.92
N GLN A 387 -32.03 8.68 3.60
CA GLN A 387 -31.67 9.33 2.34
C GLN A 387 -30.16 9.36 2.10
N LEU A 388 -29.38 9.67 3.12
CA LEU A 388 -27.91 9.66 3.00
C LEU A 388 -27.38 8.27 2.62
N ARG A 389 -27.88 7.22 3.28
CA ARG A 389 -27.47 5.84 2.98
C ARG A 389 -27.88 5.42 1.56
N GLU A 390 -29.06 5.81 1.11
CA GLU A 390 -29.54 5.56 -0.26
C GLU A 390 -28.65 6.28 -1.28
N ALA A 391 -28.31 7.55 -1.05
CA ALA A 391 -27.41 8.31 -1.91
C ALA A 391 -25.99 7.72 -1.97
N LEU A 392 -25.45 7.29 -0.84
CA LEU A 392 -24.13 6.63 -0.78
C LEU A 392 -24.11 5.27 -1.48
N ALA A 393 -25.25 4.57 -1.51
CA ALA A 393 -25.40 3.26 -2.15
C ALA A 393 -25.78 3.35 -3.62
N ALA A 394 -26.17 4.53 -4.11
CA ALA A 394 -26.52 4.75 -5.51
C ALA A 394 -25.35 4.42 -6.45
N ASP A 395 -25.64 3.74 -7.56
CA ASP A 395 -24.62 3.27 -8.50
C ASP A 395 -23.75 4.39 -9.03
N GLU A 396 -24.32 5.53 -9.35
CA GLU A 396 -23.61 6.73 -9.80
C GLU A 396 -22.50 7.17 -8.86
N PHE A 397 -22.73 7.05 -7.55
CA PHE A 397 -21.72 7.44 -6.55
C PHE A 397 -20.82 6.26 -6.15
N TYR A 398 -21.42 5.07 -5.93
CA TYR A 398 -20.71 3.91 -5.41
C TYR A 398 -19.68 3.37 -6.40
N ASN A 399 -20.03 3.33 -7.69
CA ASN A 399 -19.21 2.71 -8.73
C ASN A 399 -17.95 3.51 -9.09
N ASP A 400 -17.85 4.76 -8.67
CA ASP A 400 -16.58 5.54 -8.79
C ASP A 400 -15.46 4.97 -7.90
N GLY A 401 -15.76 4.03 -7.04
CA GLY A 401 -14.80 3.35 -6.19
C GLY A 401 -14.86 3.74 -4.70
N PRO A 402 -13.93 3.24 -3.89
CA PRO A 402 -13.94 3.50 -2.46
C PRO A 402 -13.53 4.92 -2.12
N LEU A 403 -14.15 5.48 -1.07
CA LEU A 403 -13.76 6.77 -0.51
C LEU A 403 -12.36 6.70 0.13
N ASP A 404 -11.57 7.76 -0.02
CA ASP A 404 -10.23 7.87 0.56
C ASP A 404 -10.24 8.66 1.87
N LEU A 405 -10.98 9.77 1.92
CA LEU A 405 -11.02 10.68 3.06
C LEU A 405 -12.44 11.18 3.31
N GLY A 406 -12.87 11.17 4.55
CA GLY A 406 -14.05 11.89 5.03
C GLY A 406 -13.65 13.15 5.78
N VAL A 407 -14.15 14.31 5.35
CA VAL A 407 -13.93 15.60 6.01
C VAL A 407 -15.23 16.03 6.67
N MET A 408 -15.27 15.98 8.01
CA MET A 408 -16.45 16.27 8.81
C MET A 408 -16.41 17.73 9.29
N LEU A 409 -17.12 18.61 8.62
CA LEU A 409 -17.20 20.02 8.98
C LEU A 409 -18.51 20.35 9.73
N ASP A 410 -19.52 19.48 9.60
CA ASP A 410 -20.81 19.60 10.29
C ASP A 410 -20.78 19.12 11.74
N GLY A 411 -19.81 18.29 12.12
CA GLY A 411 -19.71 17.69 13.46
C GLY A 411 -20.81 16.68 13.78
N ASP A 412 -21.65 16.31 12.80
CA ASP A 412 -22.76 15.41 13.01
C ASP A 412 -22.30 13.94 13.15
N MET A 413 -22.58 13.36 14.33
CA MET A 413 -22.26 11.98 14.65
C MET A 413 -23.06 10.96 13.85
N GLU A 414 -24.24 11.29 13.42
CA GLU A 414 -25.08 10.40 12.63
C GLU A 414 -24.59 10.30 11.21
N THR A 415 -24.21 11.42 10.62
CA THR A 415 -23.52 11.48 9.32
C THR A 415 -22.24 10.64 9.38
N LEU A 416 -21.40 10.81 10.40
CA LEU A 416 -20.17 10.01 10.57
C LEU A 416 -20.47 8.51 10.58
N LYS A 417 -21.44 8.06 11.38
CA LYS A 417 -21.87 6.65 11.45
C LYS A 417 -22.40 6.12 10.11
N ALA A 418 -23.09 6.96 9.34
CA ALA A 418 -23.58 6.57 8.02
C ALA A 418 -22.44 6.38 7.01
N LEU A 419 -21.34 7.11 7.13
CA LEU A 419 -20.19 7.05 6.24
C LEU A 419 -19.23 5.88 6.58
N GLU A 420 -19.16 5.47 7.86
CA GLU A 420 -18.27 4.38 8.31
C GLU A 420 -18.36 3.10 7.42
N PRO A 421 -19.53 2.59 7.03
CA PRO A 421 -19.66 1.39 6.21
C PRO A 421 -19.13 1.55 4.77
N TYR A 422 -19.07 2.77 4.26
CA TYR A 422 -18.55 3.07 2.90
C TYR A 422 -17.04 3.29 2.88
N GLY A 423 -16.40 3.16 4.07
CA GLY A 423 -15.00 2.92 4.25
C GLY A 423 -14.05 4.04 3.86
N PRO A 424 -14.32 5.33 4.18
CA PRO A 424 -13.21 6.26 4.16
C PRO A 424 -12.15 5.75 5.11
N MET A 425 -10.93 5.69 4.61
CA MET A 425 -9.80 5.13 5.38
C MET A 425 -9.44 6.02 6.55
N MET A 426 -9.86 7.27 6.48
CA MET A 426 -9.52 8.31 7.40
C MET A 426 -10.65 9.33 7.46
N PHE A 427 -10.97 9.76 8.68
CA PHE A 427 -11.81 10.92 8.91
C PHE A 427 -10.95 12.07 9.43
N SER A 428 -11.25 13.27 8.93
CA SER A 428 -10.69 14.54 9.39
C SER A 428 -11.81 15.48 9.79
N GLY A 429 -11.58 16.31 10.76
CA GLY A 429 -12.59 17.26 11.23
C GLY A 429 -12.05 18.11 12.37
N LEU A 430 -12.93 18.91 12.99
CA LEU A 430 -12.57 19.74 14.11
C LEU A 430 -12.58 18.90 15.41
N ASP A 431 -11.56 19.07 16.27
CA ASP A 431 -11.44 18.37 17.55
C ASP A 431 -12.52 18.77 18.59
N THR A 432 -13.19 19.88 18.35
CA THR A 432 -14.34 20.36 19.12
C THR A 432 -15.62 19.54 18.88
N HIS A 433 -15.65 18.70 17.82
CA HIS A 433 -16.81 17.89 17.50
C HIS A 433 -16.98 16.71 18.48
N PRO A 434 -18.21 16.34 18.86
CA PRO A 434 -18.47 15.20 19.72
C PRO A 434 -17.89 13.88 19.20
N GLY A 435 -17.76 13.77 17.86
CA GLY A 435 -17.22 12.61 17.14
C GLY A 435 -15.71 12.55 17.04
N ALA A 436 -14.98 13.58 17.43
CA ALA A 436 -13.54 13.71 17.24
C ALA A 436 -12.72 12.53 17.82
N ARG A 437 -13.24 11.85 18.86
CA ARG A 437 -12.60 10.64 19.43
C ARG A 437 -12.60 9.44 18.48
N LYS A 438 -13.50 9.38 17.50
CA LYS A 438 -13.59 8.35 16.48
C LYS A 438 -12.73 8.64 15.24
N TYR A 439 -12.29 9.88 15.08
CA TYR A 439 -11.37 10.22 14.01
C TYR A 439 -10.05 9.51 14.27
N LYS A 440 -9.72 8.57 13.43
CA LYS A 440 -8.51 7.74 13.55
C LYS A 440 -7.24 8.57 13.46
N PHE A 441 -7.33 9.70 12.79
CA PHE A 441 -6.34 10.75 12.73
C PHE A 441 -6.93 11.99 13.38
N ARG A 442 -6.68 12.10 14.66
CA ARG A 442 -6.86 13.34 15.37
C ARG A 442 -5.84 14.32 14.81
N VAL A 443 -6.31 15.11 13.87
CA VAL A 443 -5.66 16.37 13.66
C VAL A 443 -5.85 17.11 14.96
N LYS A 444 -4.78 17.23 15.76
CA LYS A 444 -4.71 18.22 16.83
C LYS A 444 -4.77 19.57 16.11
N ALA A 445 -5.97 19.99 15.73
CA ALA A 445 -6.18 21.37 15.41
C ALA A 445 -5.67 22.14 16.63
N PRO A 446 -4.79 23.12 16.48
CA PRO A 446 -4.52 24.02 17.58
C PRO A 446 -5.88 24.47 18.07
N VAL A 447 -6.14 24.35 19.39
CA VAL A 447 -7.44 24.59 20.01
C VAL A 447 -7.89 25.99 19.61
N LEU A 448 -8.61 26.09 18.51
CA LEU A 448 -9.26 27.31 18.07
C LEU A 448 -10.55 27.36 18.89
N ARG A 449 -10.41 27.79 20.15
CA ARG A 449 -11.54 28.15 21.00
C ARG A 449 -12.38 29.17 20.26
N ALA A 450 -13.64 28.81 20.01
CA ALA A 450 -14.73 29.67 19.54
C ALA A 450 -14.28 30.99 18.87
N ALA A 451 -13.73 30.89 17.65
CA ALA A 451 -13.39 32.08 16.89
C ALA A 451 -14.68 32.77 16.42
N PRO A 452 -14.72 34.10 16.38
CA PRO A 452 -15.84 34.85 15.81
C PRO A 452 -16.17 34.41 14.38
N PRO A 453 -17.40 34.54 13.91
CA PRO A 453 -17.83 34.08 12.57
C PRO A 453 -16.93 34.57 11.41
N ALA A 454 -16.35 35.75 11.52
CA ALA A 454 -15.41 36.31 10.53
C ALA A 454 -14.15 35.45 10.28
N HIS A 455 -13.80 34.56 11.18
CA HIS A 455 -12.60 33.70 11.09
C HIS A 455 -12.91 32.25 10.69
N ARG A 456 -14.15 31.87 10.39
CA ARG A 456 -14.52 30.48 10.03
C ARG A 456 -13.85 30.02 8.75
N VAL A 457 -13.71 30.86 7.74
CA VAL A 457 -12.96 30.57 6.52
C VAL A 457 -11.51 30.21 6.86
N GLN A 458 -10.87 30.98 7.73
CA GLN A 458 -9.50 30.70 8.17
C GLN A 458 -9.40 29.39 8.95
N LEU A 459 -10.40 29.08 9.78
CA LEU A 459 -10.48 27.80 10.49
C LEU A 459 -10.52 26.60 9.52
N TYR A 460 -11.38 26.68 8.51
CA TYR A 460 -11.48 25.61 7.52
C TYR A 460 -10.22 25.52 6.64
N LEU A 461 -9.62 26.64 6.27
CA LEU A 461 -8.35 26.67 5.55
C LEU A 461 -7.20 26.07 6.39
N GLN A 462 -7.17 26.34 7.70
CA GLN A 462 -6.17 25.71 8.59
C GLN A 462 -6.33 24.20 8.62
N LEU A 463 -7.56 23.67 8.60
CA LEU A 463 -7.79 22.24 8.43
C LEU A 463 -7.15 21.72 7.12
N GLY A 464 -7.30 22.49 6.04
CA GLY A 464 -6.59 22.22 4.78
C GLY A 464 -5.07 22.26 4.93
N GLY A 465 -4.51 23.24 5.65
CA GLY A 465 -3.09 23.36 5.93
C GLY A 465 -2.50 22.13 6.61
N LEU A 466 -3.28 21.45 7.46
CA LEU A 466 -2.87 20.19 8.09
C LEU A 466 -2.73 19.04 7.07
N HIS A 467 -3.44 19.11 5.96
CA HIS A 467 -3.29 18.21 4.82
C HIS A 467 -2.22 18.67 3.81
N GLY A 468 -1.44 19.71 4.14
CA GLY A 468 -0.35 20.20 3.30
C GLY A 468 -0.78 21.20 2.22
N LEU A 469 -1.97 21.79 2.34
CA LEU A 469 -2.40 22.86 1.45
C LEU A 469 -1.62 24.14 1.68
N ASP A 470 -1.23 24.84 0.61
CA ASP A 470 -0.83 26.24 0.68
C ASP A 470 -2.07 27.13 0.83
N VAL A 471 -2.40 27.46 2.07
CA VAL A 471 -3.59 28.26 2.41
C VAL A 471 -3.37 29.75 2.30
N ALA A 472 -2.18 30.19 1.93
CA ALA A 472 -1.82 31.61 1.75
C ALA A 472 -2.10 32.11 0.33
N THR A 473 -2.48 31.25 -0.61
CA THR A 473 -2.62 31.62 -2.03
C THR A 473 -3.87 32.49 -2.26
N PRO A 474 -3.74 33.74 -2.75
CA PRO A 474 -4.86 34.65 -2.99
C PRO A 474 -5.92 34.14 -3.99
N SER A 475 -5.54 33.20 -4.87
CA SER A 475 -6.45 32.60 -5.86
C SER A 475 -7.57 31.73 -5.24
N LEU A 476 -7.47 31.37 -3.95
CA LEU A 476 -8.55 30.69 -3.23
C LEU A 476 -9.77 31.59 -2.95
N PHE A 477 -9.61 32.91 -3.10
CA PHE A 477 -10.62 33.92 -2.88
C PHE A 477 -10.85 34.73 -4.16
N PRO A 478 -11.37 34.18 -5.27
CA PRO A 478 -11.66 34.97 -6.42
C PRO A 478 -12.75 35.96 -6.05
N VAL A 479 -12.38 37.24 -5.97
CA VAL A 479 -13.31 38.32 -5.95
C VAL A 479 -13.83 38.47 -7.37
N LYS A 480 -14.98 37.94 -7.67
CA LYS A 480 -15.82 38.32 -8.79
C LYS A 480 -17.26 38.41 -8.33
#